data_39930f3549c5553cbd8fea5ffc992921
#
_entry.id   39930f3549c5553cbd8fea5ffc992921
#
_cell.length_a   1.000
_cell.length_b   1.000
_cell.length_c   1.000
_cell.angle_alpha   90.00
_cell.angle_beta   90.00
_cell.angle_gamma   90.00
#
_symmetry.space_group_name_H-M   'P 1'
#
loop_
_entity.id
_entity.type
_entity.pdbx_description
1 polymer ?
#
loop_
_entity_poly.entity_id
_entity_poly.type
_entity_poly.pdbx_seq_one_letter_code
_entity_poly.pdbx_strand_id
1 'polypeptide(L)'
;MFEAANRDQSVIVHVGRSGDTRAVQLEPAAMELPDRELASRIVRLNTLAYLRSQLAIRREMEANRVEGIAGRLPTEPQVNAYAATIDF
;
A
#
# COMPACT_ATOMS: atom_id res chain seq x y z
N MET A 1 -11.25 1.66 -2.18
CA MET A 1 -10.31 1.52 -1.06
C MET A 1 -9.23 0.53 -1.44
N PHE A 2 -8.00 0.82 -1.05
CA PHE A 2 -6.84 0.00 -1.40
C PHE A 2 -6.29 -0.65 -0.15
N GLU A 3 -5.85 -1.89 -0.26
CA GLU A 3 -5.31 -2.58 0.90
C GLU A 3 -3.98 -3.26 0.58
N ALA A 4 -3.23 -3.53 1.64
CA ALA A 4 -2.05 -4.36 1.59
C ALA A 4 -2.02 -5.21 2.87
N ALA A 5 -1.62 -6.46 2.73
CA ALA A 5 -1.59 -7.41 3.84
C ALA A 5 -0.30 -8.20 3.80
N ASN A 6 0.13 -8.67 4.98
CA ASN A 6 1.21 -9.62 5.07
C ASN A 6 0.72 -11.03 4.69
N ARG A 7 1.65 -11.99 4.67
CA ARG A 7 1.42 -13.31 4.09
C ARG A 7 0.27 -14.07 4.75
N ASP A 8 0.17 -14.02 6.07
CA ASP A 8 -0.89 -14.71 6.82
C ASP A 8 -2.10 -13.81 7.10
N GLN A 9 -2.09 -12.58 6.55
CA GLN A 9 -3.15 -11.59 6.73
C GLN A 9 -3.39 -11.19 8.19
N SER A 10 -2.37 -11.29 9.02
CA SER A 10 -2.47 -10.85 10.42
C SER A 10 -2.34 -9.33 10.57
N VAL A 11 -1.81 -8.65 9.55
CA VAL A 11 -1.73 -7.19 9.47
C VAL A 11 -2.30 -6.77 8.11
N ILE A 12 -3.36 -5.99 8.13
CA ILE A 12 -4.00 -5.49 6.91
C ILE A 12 -4.13 -3.97 7.03
N VAL A 13 -3.62 -3.24 6.06
CA VAL A 13 -3.71 -1.79 6.01
C VAL A 13 -4.66 -1.37 4.90
N HIS A 14 -5.60 -0.50 5.21
CA HIS A 14 -6.55 0.06 4.26
C HIS A 14 -6.26 1.54 4.04
N VAL A 15 -6.15 1.93 2.78
CA VAL A 15 -5.87 3.30 2.36
C VAL A 15 -7.01 3.75 1.45
N GLY A 16 -7.47 4.98 1.67
CA GLY A 16 -8.51 5.57 0.86
C GLY A 16 -7.99 6.06 -0.50
N ARG A 17 -8.92 6.52 -1.31
CA ARG A 17 -8.64 6.98 -2.69
C ARG A 17 -7.66 8.16 -2.72
N SER A 18 -7.66 8.99 -1.68
CA SER A 18 -6.75 10.15 -1.56
C SER A 18 -5.38 9.77 -0.99
N GLY A 19 -5.12 8.50 -0.73
CA GLY A 19 -3.85 8.04 -0.15
C GLY A 19 -3.83 8.08 1.38
N ASP A 20 -4.93 8.43 2.02
CA ASP A 20 -5.02 8.52 3.47
C ASP A 20 -5.27 7.14 4.09
N THR A 21 -4.58 6.86 5.19
CA THR A 21 -4.77 5.61 5.94
C THR A 21 -6.15 5.63 6.60
N ARG A 22 -6.97 4.63 6.26
CA ARG A 22 -8.34 4.52 6.78
C ARG A 22 -8.45 3.56 7.94
N ALA A 23 -7.72 2.46 7.90
CA ALA A 23 -7.77 1.46 8.95
C ALA A 23 -6.53 0.59 8.93
N VAL A 24 -6.20 0.06 10.10
CA VAL A 24 -5.19 -0.98 10.25
C VAL A 24 -5.86 -2.10 11.04
N GLN A 25 -5.94 -3.28 10.44
CA GLN A 25 -6.52 -4.45 11.07
C GLN A 25 -5.41 -5.37 11.56
N LEU A 26 -5.45 -5.69 12.85
CA LEU A 26 -4.46 -6.56 13.48
C LEU A 26 -5.15 -7.79 14.05
N GLU A 27 -4.72 -8.97 13.61
CA GLU A 27 -5.16 -10.23 14.16
C GLU A 27 -4.25 -10.64 15.33
N PRO A 28 -4.67 -11.60 16.19
CA PRO A 28 -3.88 -11.97 17.36
C PRO A 28 -2.43 -12.35 17.06
N ALA A 29 -2.15 -13.00 15.93
CA ALA A 29 -0.79 -13.39 15.57
C ALA A 29 0.13 -12.18 15.44
N ALA A 30 -0.38 -11.03 14.96
CA ALA A 30 0.41 -9.81 14.84
C ALA A 30 0.82 -9.26 16.21
N MET A 31 -0.01 -9.46 17.22
CA MET A 31 0.24 -8.95 18.56
C MET A 31 1.36 -9.72 19.28
N GLU A 32 1.79 -10.85 18.74
CA GLU A 32 2.92 -11.62 19.27
C GLU A 32 4.27 -11.08 18.79
N LEU A 33 4.27 -10.18 17.79
CA LEU A 33 5.49 -9.59 17.26
C LEU A 33 6.05 -8.54 18.23
N PRO A 34 7.40 -8.40 18.29
CA PRO A 34 7.97 -7.26 18.99
C PRO A 34 7.45 -5.94 18.41
N ASP A 35 7.30 -4.93 19.27
CA ASP A 35 6.71 -3.65 18.86
C ASP A 35 7.38 -3.04 17.62
N ARG A 36 8.73 -3.09 17.59
CA ARG A 36 9.50 -2.54 16.46
C ARG A 36 9.20 -3.28 15.16
N GLU A 37 9.10 -4.60 15.23
CA GLU A 37 8.79 -5.43 14.07
C GLU A 37 7.38 -5.15 13.56
N LEU A 38 6.41 -5.08 14.48
CA LEU A 38 5.03 -4.78 14.13
C LEU A 38 4.93 -3.41 13.48
N ALA A 39 5.56 -2.39 14.05
CA ALA A 39 5.56 -1.03 13.50
C ALA A 39 6.17 -1.00 12.09
N SER A 40 7.28 -1.70 11.88
CA SER A 40 7.93 -1.77 10.56
C SER A 40 7.01 -2.39 9.52
N ARG A 41 6.33 -3.48 9.87
CA ARG A 41 5.40 -4.15 8.97
C ARG A 41 4.21 -3.27 8.60
N ILE A 42 3.65 -2.57 9.58
CA ILE A 42 2.54 -1.65 9.33
C ILE A 42 2.98 -0.55 8.36
N VAL A 43 4.13 0.08 8.58
CA VAL A 43 4.64 1.16 7.72
C VAL A 43 4.86 0.66 6.30
N ARG A 44 5.47 -0.50 6.13
CA ARG A 44 5.75 -1.06 4.81
C ARG A 44 4.48 -1.43 4.06
N LEU A 45 3.50 -1.99 4.75
CA LEU A 45 2.20 -2.31 4.14
C LEU A 45 1.42 -1.05 3.82
N ASN A 46 1.47 -0.04 4.70
CA ASN A 46 0.84 1.24 4.42
C ASN A 46 1.43 1.89 3.17
N THR A 47 2.75 1.83 3.01
CA THR A 47 3.42 2.36 1.82
C THR A 47 2.94 1.64 0.56
N LEU A 48 2.82 0.32 0.60
CA LEU A 48 2.33 -0.45 -0.54
C LEU A 48 0.89 -0.08 -0.89
N ALA A 49 0.01 0.01 0.11
CA ALA A 49 -1.39 0.39 -0.13
C ALA A 49 -1.48 1.82 -0.69
N TYR A 50 -0.66 2.73 -0.17
CA TYR A 50 -0.56 4.09 -0.69
C TYR A 50 -0.12 4.09 -2.16
N LEU A 51 0.92 3.33 -2.52
CA LEU A 51 1.39 3.24 -3.90
C LEU A 51 0.30 2.69 -4.82
N ARG A 52 -0.48 1.72 -4.36
CA ARG A 52 -1.61 1.20 -5.12
C ARG A 52 -2.67 2.28 -5.38
N SER A 53 -2.94 3.14 -4.40
CA SER A 53 -3.87 4.25 -4.57
C SER A 53 -3.36 5.25 -5.61
N GLN A 54 -2.06 5.54 -5.59
CA GLN A 54 -1.44 6.46 -6.55
C GLN A 54 -1.40 5.88 -7.96
N LEU A 55 -1.19 4.57 -8.08
CA LEU A 55 -1.25 3.89 -9.38
C LEU A 55 -2.64 3.98 -9.98
N ALA A 56 -3.70 3.84 -9.16
CA ALA A 56 -5.07 3.98 -9.63
C ALA A 56 -5.34 5.38 -10.17
N ILE A 57 -4.82 6.42 -9.50
CA ILE A 57 -4.92 7.80 -9.98
C ILE A 57 -4.20 7.97 -11.31
N ARG A 58 -2.99 7.40 -11.44
CA ARG A 58 -2.25 7.44 -12.70
C ARG A 58 -3.05 6.83 -13.84
N ARG A 59 -3.66 5.67 -13.60
CA ARG A 59 -4.49 4.99 -14.60
C ARG A 59 -5.70 5.81 -14.99
N GLU A 60 -6.34 6.48 -14.04
CA GLU A 60 -7.45 7.39 -14.36
C GLU A 60 -6.99 8.56 -15.23
N MET A 61 -5.84 9.16 -14.89
CA MET A 61 -5.28 10.26 -15.68
C MET A 61 -4.94 9.83 -17.10
N GLU A 62 -4.31 8.67 -17.25
CA GLU A 62 -3.98 8.13 -18.56
C GLU A 62 -5.23 7.83 -19.38
N ALA A 63 -6.25 7.26 -18.76
CA ALA A 63 -7.53 6.97 -19.41
C ALA A 63 -8.24 8.25 -19.86
N ASN A 64 -8.11 9.35 -19.11
CA ASN A 64 -8.70 10.63 -19.41
C ASN A 64 -7.76 11.55 -20.19
N ARG A 65 -6.60 11.03 -20.60
CA ARG A 65 -5.58 11.78 -21.38
C ARG A 65 -5.09 13.04 -20.67
N VAL A 66 -5.00 13.02 -19.35
CA VAL A 66 -4.41 14.09 -18.56
C VAL A 66 -2.90 13.92 -18.58
N GLU A 67 -2.20 14.95 -19.03
CA GLU A 67 -0.75 14.93 -19.15
C GLU A 67 -0.05 15.72 -18.04
N GLY A 68 1.25 15.54 -17.91
CA GLY A 68 2.11 16.29 -17.00
C GLY A 68 2.20 15.68 -15.61
N ILE A 69 1.10 15.70 -14.84
CA ILE A 69 1.09 15.22 -13.45
C ILE A 69 1.25 13.70 -13.37
N ALA A 70 0.71 12.96 -14.34
CA ALA A 70 0.78 11.51 -14.35
C ALA A 70 2.22 10.97 -14.29
N GLY A 71 3.18 11.68 -14.86
CA GLY A 71 4.59 11.30 -14.83
C GLY A 71 5.21 11.30 -13.43
N ARG A 72 4.58 11.96 -12.46
CA ARG A 72 5.04 12.01 -11.06
C ARG A 72 4.49 10.89 -10.21
N LEU A 73 3.53 10.13 -10.73
CA LEU A 73 2.87 9.04 -10.03
C LEU A 73 3.61 7.72 -10.33
N PRO A 74 3.54 6.74 -9.42
CA PRO A 74 4.23 5.48 -9.64
C PRO A 74 3.66 4.71 -10.83
N THR A 75 4.50 3.93 -11.48
CA THR A 75 4.11 3.01 -12.54
C THR A 75 3.78 1.65 -11.93
N GLU A 76 3.07 0.80 -12.70
CA GLU A 76 2.77 -0.56 -12.26
C GLU A 76 4.05 -1.36 -11.94
N PRO A 77 5.11 -1.35 -12.79
CA PRO A 77 6.36 -2.04 -12.44
C PRO A 77 6.99 -1.54 -11.14
N GLN A 78 6.91 -0.24 -10.85
CA GLN A 78 7.44 0.31 -9.61
C GLN A 78 6.65 -0.19 -8.40
N VAL A 79 5.33 -0.22 -8.49
CA VAL A 79 4.47 -0.73 -7.41
C VAL A 79 4.72 -2.23 -7.20
N ASN A 80 4.82 -2.99 -8.27
CA ASN A 80 5.11 -4.43 -8.20
C ASN A 80 6.48 -4.70 -7.60
N ALA A 81 7.49 -3.87 -7.92
CA ALA A 81 8.82 -4.00 -7.34
C ALA A 81 8.78 -3.78 -5.82
N TYR A 82 8.01 -2.80 -5.37
CA TYR A 82 7.84 -2.58 -3.93
C TYR A 82 7.09 -3.74 -3.27
N ALA A 83 6.02 -4.22 -3.91
CA ALA A 83 5.25 -5.36 -3.40
C ALA A 83 6.14 -6.60 -3.22
N ALA A 84 7.11 -6.80 -4.11
CA ALA A 84 8.03 -7.92 -4.02
C ALA A 84 8.96 -7.84 -2.80
N THR A 85 9.12 -6.66 -2.18
CA THR A 85 9.91 -6.50 -0.96
C THR A 85 9.15 -6.92 0.30
N ILE A 86 7.84 -7.14 0.21
CA ILE A 86 7.03 -7.61 1.33
C ILE A 86 7.24 -9.12 1.45
N ASP A 87 8.11 -9.49 2.37
CA ASP A 87 8.58 -10.88 2.54
C ASP A 87 8.09 -11.54 3.83
N PHE A 88 7.06 -11.00 4.40
CA PHE A 88 6.53 -11.46 5.69
C PHE A 88 5.03 -11.75 5.67
#